data_8c4e2d4612fd54dc29d10df46445e93d
#
_entry.id   8c4e2d4612fd54dc29d10df46445e93d
#
_cell.length_a   1.000
_cell.length_b   1.000
_cell.length_c   1.000
_cell.angle_alpha   90.00
_cell.angle_beta   90.00
_cell.angle_gamma   90.00
#
_symmetry.space_group_name_H-M   'P 1'
#
loop_
_entity.id
_entity.type
_entity.pdbx_description
1 polymer ?
#
loop_
_entity_poly.entity_id
_entity_poly.type
_entity_poly.pdbx_seq_one_letter_code
_entity_poly.pdbx_strand_id
1 'polypeptide(L)'
;MQHTTPLPPGPKALPIIGNVLQFQRDPLAFMRKTQQQYGRVARVHLGNDTVVAFFRPEHVRYFLMEHPRNFIKPYFGAGANLKAFLGDGLLTTDGEFHRQQRRLVQPAFHKKRVEGYADVMVQFTREMLETWQAGTEIDIAQSMQQLTLRIILKSLFNIDSPAQANTLGRAFNDVINNTQRRFSALAKLERRLPLAKNRKRQAGTRTIDDFVYELIAQRRAEDGDVGDVLSMLLNAQDEGNTMTDKQIHDQVLTFVSAGHETAQNTLSWTFYLLSQHPTVYNKLLAEIQTVLAGRTPIVADLPNLPYLEWIINESWRCYPPAWLQGRRAIEAFDLDGYHFPANIVALISQWVTHNLPDIWGDPENFRPERWDPASGQKVPQGAYFPFGGGPRICIGMPFAEIETKLLVASILQSFTPRLVPGFPVVIQPRVTLRPKNGMHMTLEATPKLASVPPYNKTVISKETLPAFQKFP
;
A
#
# COMPACT_ATOMS: atom_id res chain seq x y z
N MET A 1 -22.78 23.59 33.48
CA MET A 1 -21.70 22.63 33.83
C MET A 1 -21.40 21.81 32.58
N GLN A 2 -20.28 22.09 31.95
CA GLN A 2 -19.84 21.25 30.82
C GLN A 2 -19.44 19.89 31.41
N HIS A 3 -20.24 18.86 31.20
CA HIS A 3 -19.87 17.49 31.48
C HIS A 3 -18.75 17.11 30.50
N THR A 4 -17.51 17.30 30.93
CA THR A 4 -16.36 16.75 30.19
C THR A 4 -16.37 15.24 30.39
N THR A 5 -17.03 14.53 29.49
CA THR A 5 -16.92 13.08 29.44
C THR A 5 -15.43 12.76 29.28
N PRO A 6 -14.84 11.95 30.17
CA PRO A 6 -13.40 11.64 30.07
C PRO A 6 -13.09 10.95 28.76
N LEU A 7 -11.89 11.18 28.21
CA LEU A 7 -11.41 10.45 27.04
C LEU A 7 -11.43 8.92 27.30
N PRO A 8 -11.56 8.08 26.27
CA PRO A 8 -11.62 6.64 26.42
C PRO A 8 -10.40 6.08 27.20
N PRO A 9 -10.55 4.92 27.85
CA PRO A 9 -9.45 4.24 28.51
C PRO A 9 -8.38 3.86 27.50
N GLY A 10 -7.17 3.51 27.99
CA GLY A 10 -6.09 3.10 27.10
C GLY A 10 -4.90 2.52 27.87
N PRO A 11 -3.89 2.01 27.15
CA PRO A 11 -2.72 1.38 27.75
C PRO A 11 -1.97 2.35 28.67
N LYS A 12 -1.46 1.80 29.77
CA LYS A 12 -0.68 2.56 30.74
C LYS A 12 0.53 3.21 30.08
N ALA A 13 0.60 4.52 30.17
CA ALA A 13 1.65 5.33 29.55
C ALA A 13 2.82 5.53 30.54
N LEU A 14 4.03 5.53 30.03
CA LEU A 14 5.22 5.94 30.81
C LEU A 14 5.29 7.48 30.87
N PRO A 15 5.84 8.06 31.94
CA PRO A 15 6.04 9.50 32.01
C PRO A 15 6.82 10.01 30.79
N ILE A 16 6.44 11.17 30.25
CA ILE A 16 7.08 11.91 29.14
C ILE A 16 7.00 11.18 27.78
N ILE A 17 7.35 9.90 27.73
CA ILE A 17 7.43 9.14 26.45
C ILE A 17 6.13 8.42 26.09
N GLY A 18 5.20 8.31 27.01
CA GLY A 18 3.94 7.62 26.76
C GLY A 18 4.10 6.16 26.39
N ASN A 19 3.45 5.74 25.31
CA ASN A 19 3.49 4.39 24.75
C ASN A 19 4.47 4.27 23.57
N VAL A 20 5.33 5.27 23.33
CA VAL A 20 6.23 5.29 22.16
C VAL A 20 7.12 4.05 22.07
N LEU A 21 7.70 3.60 23.19
CA LEU A 21 8.57 2.43 23.17
C LEU A 21 7.83 1.15 22.79
N GLN A 22 6.64 0.95 23.34
CA GLN A 22 5.78 -0.18 23.02
C GLN A 22 5.38 -0.16 21.55
N PHE A 23 4.92 1.01 21.06
CA PHE A 23 4.54 1.22 19.66
C PHE A 23 5.74 1.04 18.70
N GLN A 24 6.94 1.51 19.05
CA GLN A 24 8.12 1.37 18.18
C GLN A 24 8.68 -0.06 18.14
N ARG A 25 8.54 -0.82 19.23
CA ARG A 25 9.00 -2.20 19.30
C ARG A 25 8.22 -3.10 18.35
N ASP A 26 6.89 -3.03 18.43
CA ASP A 26 5.98 -3.78 17.57
C ASP A 26 4.63 -3.03 17.46
N PRO A 27 4.47 -2.16 16.45
CA PRO A 27 3.26 -1.37 16.33
C PRO A 27 2.03 -2.21 15.95
N LEU A 28 2.21 -3.32 15.24
CA LEU A 28 1.10 -4.21 14.84
C LEU A 28 0.54 -4.95 16.06
N ALA A 29 1.41 -5.58 16.83
CA ALA A 29 1.00 -6.25 18.07
C ALA A 29 0.47 -5.25 19.10
N PHE A 30 1.07 -4.06 19.20
CA PHE A 30 0.58 -3.01 20.09
C PHE A 30 -0.86 -2.59 19.75
N MET A 31 -1.16 -2.31 18.48
CA MET A 31 -2.51 -1.91 18.04
C MET A 31 -3.52 -3.04 18.25
N ARG A 32 -3.15 -4.31 17.95
CA ARG A 32 -4.01 -5.48 18.18
C ARG A 32 -4.30 -5.67 19.67
N LYS A 33 -3.28 -5.69 20.54
CA LYS A 33 -3.44 -5.81 21.99
C LYS A 33 -4.29 -4.68 22.57
N THR A 34 -4.09 -3.46 22.08
CA THR A 34 -4.90 -2.30 22.48
C THR A 34 -6.37 -2.51 22.14
N GLN A 35 -6.68 -2.99 20.92
CA GLN A 35 -8.04 -3.32 20.52
C GLN A 35 -8.63 -4.43 21.37
N GLN A 36 -7.90 -5.52 21.61
CA GLN A 36 -8.36 -6.65 22.42
C GLN A 36 -8.66 -6.27 23.88
N GLN A 37 -7.85 -5.39 24.45
CA GLN A 37 -7.98 -4.99 25.86
C GLN A 37 -9.02 -3.88 26.07
N TYR A 38 -9.15 -2.93 25.15
CA TYR A 38 -9.98 -1.74 25.32
C TYR A 38 -11.20 -1.72 24.38
N GLY A 39 -11.32 -2.67 23.49
CA GLY A 39 -12.49 -2.84 22.62
C GLY A 39 -12.50 -1.86 21.43
N ARG A 40 -13.56 -1.05 21.35
CA ARG A 40 -13.91 -0.24 20.17
C ARG A 40 -13.00 0.95 19.97
N VAL A 41 -12.65 1.63 21.06
CA VAL A 41 -11.92 2.91 21.07
C VAL A 41 -10.91 2.90 22.21
N ALA A 42 -9.71 3.38 21.98
CA ALA A 42 -8.67 3.48 23.01
C ALA A 42 -7.82 4.72 22.87
N ARG A 43 -7.51 5.37 24.01
CA ARG A 43 -6.55 6.46 24.07
C ARG A 43 -5.12 5.91 24.11
N VAL A 44 -4.23 6.51 23.33
CA VAL A 44 -2.80 6.16 23.28
C VAL A 44 -1.96 7.43 23.39
N HIS A 45 -0.87 7.39 24.16
CA HIS A 45 0.05 8.51 24.30
C HIS A 45 1.33 8.26 23.49
N LEU A 46 1.56 9.04 22.44
CA LEU A 46 2.77 8.95 21.60
C LEU A 46 3.67 10.18 21.87
N GLY A 47 4.52 10.07 22.88
CA GLY A 47 5.25 11.22 23.42
C GLY A 47 4.29 12.19 24.13
N ASN A 48 4.34 13.45 23.73
CA ASN A 48 3.43 14.48 24.24
C ASN A 48 2.06 14.49 23.53
N ASP A 49 1.92 13.74 22.44
CA ASP A 49 0.69 13.72 21.68
C ASP A 49 -0.27 12.65 22.22
N THR A 50 -1.49 13.06 22.56
CA THR A 50 -2.59 12.15 22.85
C THR A 50 -3.31 11.85 21.54
N VAL A 51 -3.36 10.58 21.17
CA VAL A 51 -4.09 10.09 20.01
C VAL A 51 -5.15 9.10 20.44
N VAL A 52 -6.18 8.91 19.63
CA VAL A 52 -7.25 7.96 19.91
C VAL A 52 -7.34 6.95 18.75
N ALA A 53 -7.20 5.68 19.07
CA ALA A 53 -7.33 4.59 18.12
C ALA A 53 -8.78 4.11 18.06
N PHE A 54 -9.31 4.02 16.84
CA PHE A 54 -10.66 3.60 16.52
C PHE A 54 -10.59 2.33 15.67
N PHE A 55 -11.31 1.27 16.07
CA PHE A 55 -11.07 -0.07 15.55
C PHE A 55 -12.26 -0.67 14.79
N ARG A 56 -13.41 0.02 14.72
CA ARG A 56 -14.63 -0.55 14.14
C ARG A 56 -14.92 0.01 12.75
N PRO A 57 -15.64 -0.76 11.88
CA PRO A 57 -16.05 -0.31 10.55
C PRO A 57 -16.84 1.01 10.55
N GLU A 58 -17.72 1.21 11.52
CA GLU A 58 -18.50 2.42 11.67
C GLU A 58 -17.61 3.64 11.94
N HIS A 59 -16.49 3.47 12.63
CA HIS A 59 -15.51 4.55 12.82
C HIS A 59 -14.81 4.89 11.52
N VAL A 60 -14.43 3.87 10.73
CA VAL A 60 -13.83 4.09 9.40
C VAL A 60 -14.77 4.90 8.51
N ARG A 61 -16.09 4.54 8.50
CA ARG A 61 -17.09 5.32 7.76
C ARG A 61 -17.19 6.74 8.27
N TYR A 62 -17.29 6.92 9.60
CA TYR A 62 -17.39 8.23 10.25
C TYR A 62 -16.27 9.18 9.78
N PHE A 63 -15.01 8.75 9.91
CA PHE A 63 -13.86 9.59 9.59
C PHE A 63 -13.63 9.79 8.10
N LEU A 64 -13.85 8.77 7.28
CA LEU A 64 -13.46 8.80 5.87
C LEU A 64 -14.60 9.18 4.93
N MET A 65 -15.85 8.87 5.28
CA MET A 65 -16.99 8.96 4.36
C MET A 65 -18.07 9.93 4.83
N GLU A 66 -18.47 9.88 6.12
CA GLU A 66 -19.60 10.62 6.64
C GLU A 66 -19.22 12.06 7.05
N HIS A 67 -18.06 12.23 7.72
CA HIS A 67 -17.59 13.54 8.21
C HIS A 67 -16.20 13.94 7.69
N PRO A 68 -15.83 13.67 6.42
CA PRO A 68 -14.46 13.88 5.93
C PRO A 68 -14.00 15.34 5.97
N ARG A 69 -14.94 16.31 6.03
CA ARG A 69 -14.63 17.75 6.07
C ARG A 69 -14.08 18.19 7.43
N ASN A 70 -14.44 17.48 8.51
CA ASN A 70 -13.94 17.77 9.85
C ASN A 70 -12.55 17.16 10.12
N PHE A 71 -11.96 16.44 9.15
CA PHE A 71 -10.75 15.67 9.40
C PHE A 71 -9.69 15.91 8.34
N ILE A 72 -8.52 16.40 8.78
CA ILE A 72 -7.34 16.61 7.96
C ILE A 72 -6.25 15.59 8.29
N LYS A 73 -5.20 15.52 7.50
CA LYS A 73 -4.04 14.66 7.78
C LYS A 73 -3.23 15.21 8.96
N PRO A 74 -2.82 14.35 9.91
CA PRO A 74 -1.95 14.78 10.99
C PRO A 74 -0.50 14.85 10.51
N TYR A 75 0.14 15.98 10.70
CA TYR A 75 1.56 16.19 10.35
C TYR A 75 2.44 16.07 11.60
N PHE A 76 2.41 14.90 12.24
CA PHE A 76 3.33 14.56 13.32
C PHE A 76 3.95 13.17 13.08
N GLY A 77 5.06 12.85 13.75
CA GLY A 77 5.73 11.56 13.63
C GLY A 77 6.05 11.18 12.17
N ALA A 78 5.54 10.05 11.72
CA ALA A 78 5.75 9.55 10.36
C ALA A 78 5.12 10.45 9.29
N GLY A 79 3.93 11.05 9.57
CA GLY A 79 3.26 11.96 8.65
C GLY A 79 4.06 13.24 8.38
N ALA A 80 4.70 13.82 9.40
CA ALA A 80 5.58 14.98 9.22
C ALA A 80 6.82 14.64 8.37
N ASN A 81 7.36 13.44 8.53
CA ASN A 81 8.49 12.98 7.74
C ASN A 81 8.10 12.76 6.27
N LEU A 82 6.93 12.19 6.06
CA LEU A 82 6.39 11.96 4.72
C LEU A 82 6.15 13.29 4.00
N LYS A 83 5.54 14.29 4.67
CA LYS A 83 5.38 15.63 4.12
C LYS A 83 6.71 16.31 3.81
N ALA A 84 7.70 16.16 4.69
CA ALA A 84 9.04 16.73 4.47
C ALA A 84 9.77 16.10 3.27
N PHE A 85 9.40 14.90 2.87
CA PHE A 85 9.97 14.22 1.70
C PHE A 85 9.15 14.46 0.43
N LEU A 86 7.83 14.32 0.47
CA LEU A 86 6.96 14.42 -0.69
C LEU A 86 6.50 15.86 -1.00
N GLY A 87 6.84 16.83 -0.16
CA GLY A 87 6.38 18.21 -0.33
C GLY A 87 4.86 18.34 -0.22
N ASP A 88 4.28 19.19 -1.07
CA ASP A 88 2.85 19.53 -1.12
C ASP A 88 2.10 18.79 -2.26
N GLY A 89 2.39 17.51 -2.44
CA GLY A 89 1.68 16.67 -3.40
C GLY A 89 0.31 16.18 -2.89
N LEU A 90 -0.41 15.45 -3.73
CA LEU A 90 -1.77 14.97 -3.46
C LEU A 90 -1.89 14.16 -2.16
N LEU A 91 -0.88 13.38 -1.81
CA LEU A 91 -0.87 12.58 -0.59
C LEU A 91 -0.75 13.41 0.68
N THR A 92 -0.09 14.57 0.64
CA THR A 92 0.34 15.35 1.81
C THR A 92 -0.39 16.67 1.99
N THR A 93 -1.38 16.97 1.19
CA THR A 93 -2.16 18.21 1.24
C THR A 93 -3.59 17.95 1.69
N ASP A 94 -4.30 19.01 2.13
CA ASP A 94 -5.66 18.97 2.63
C ASP A 94 -6.49 20.15 2.09
N GLY A 95 -7.77 20.17 2.42
CA GLY A 95 -8.69 21.29 2.14
C GLY A 95 -8.91 21.52 0.65
N GLU A 96 -9.06 22.79 0.27
CA GLU A 96 -9.33 23.20 -1.11
C GLU A 96 -8.16 22.91 -2.04
N PHE A 97 -6.94 23.16 -1.59
CA PHE A 97 -5.75 22.86 -2.39
C PHE A 97 -5.68 21.38 -2.81
N HIS A 98 -5.97 20.46 -1.89
CA HIS A 98 -6.05 19.05 -2.24
C HIS A 98 -7.16 18.77 -3.26
N ARG A 99 -8.35 19.38 -3.10
CA ARG A 99 -9.47 19.18 -4.03
C ARG A 99 -9.11 19.65 -5.44
N GLN A 100 -8.49 20.81 -5.53
CA GLN A 100 -7.99 21.37 -6.79
C GLN A 100 -6.96 20.43 -7.43
N GLN A 101 -5.92 20.06 -6.69
CA GLN A 101 -4.89 19.14 -7.19
C GLN A 101 -5.50 17.81 -7.66
N ARG A 102 -6.45 17.27 -6.89
CA ARG A 102 -7.13 16.02 -7.26
C ARG A 102 -7.91 16.14 -8.56
N ARG A 103 -8.65 17.24 -8.79
CA ARG A 103 -9.36 17.49 -10.05
C ARG A 103 -8.41 17.50 -11.25
N LEU A 104 -7.26 18.15 -11.11
CA LEU A 104 -6.26 18.26 -12.17
C LEU A 104 -5.64 16.91 -12.55
N VAL A 105 -5.36 16.05 -11.57
CA VAL A 105 -4.67 14.77 -11.83
C VAL A 105 -5.61 13.60 -12.07
N GLN A 106 -6.88 13.68 -11.65
CA GLN A 106 -7.83 12.56 -11.73
C GLN A 106 -8.03 11.99 -13.14
N PRO A 107 -8.06 12.80 -14.23
CA PRO A 107 -8.18 12.28 -15.58
C PRO A 107 -7.12 11.26 -15.97
N ALA A 108 -5.89 11.38 -15.42
CA ALA A 108 -4.79 10.45 -15.67
C ALA A 108 -5.05 9.04 -15.12
N PHE A 109 -5.91 8.92 -14.11
CA PHE A 109 -6.25 7.67 -13.44
C PHE A 109 -7.64 7.14 -13.78
N HIS A 110 -8.29 7.70 -14.81
CA HIS A 110 -9.53 7.13 -15.31
C HIS A 110 -9.30 5.73 -15.90
N LYS A 111 -10.25 4.83 -15.66
CA LYS A 111 -10.16 3.41 -16.05
C LYS A 111 -9.68 3.22 -17.50
N LYS A 112 -10.30 3.90 -18.48
CA LYS A 112 -9.90 3.81 -19.90
C LYS A 112 -8.43 4.18 -20.15
N ARG A 113 -7.88 5.16 -19.39
CA ARG A 113 -6.47 5.55 -19.51
C ARG A 113 -5.55 4.52 -18.86
N VAL A 114 -5.96 4.01 -17.70
CA VAL A 114 -5.21 2.95 -17.00
C VAL A 114 -5.19 1.66 -17.83
N GLU A 115 -6.27 1.32 -18.51
CA GLU A 115 -6.30 0.20 -19.47
C GLU A 115 -5.25 0.36 -20.58
N GLY A 116 -4.98 1.59 -21.01
CA GLY A 116 -3.92 1.88 -21.99
C GLY A 116 -2.49 1.63 -21.48
N TYR A 117 -2.28 1.54 -20.17
CA TYR A 117 -0.98 1.20 -19.58
C TYR A 117 -0.75 -0.31 -19.44
N ALA A 118 -1.78 -1.13 -19.66
CA ALA A 118 -1.72 -2.58 -19.46
C ALA A 118 -0.68 -3.26 -20.35
N ASP A 119 -0.51 -2.81 -21.58
CA ASP A 119 0.48 -3.38 -22.51
C ASP A 119 1.91 -3.18 -21.96
N VAL A 120 2.20 -2.02 -21.36
CA VAL A 120 3.49 -1.75 -20.70
C VAL A 120 3.68 -2.66 -19.50
N MET A 121 2.65 -2.88 -18.68
CA MET A 121 2.70 -3.77 -17.52
C MET A 121 3.06 -5.19 -17.94
N VAL A 122 2.41 -5.69 -18.95
CA VAL A 122 2.61 -7.07 -19.46
C VAL A 122 3.94 -7.20 -20.19
N GLN A 123 4.31 -6.22 -21.02
CA GLN A 123 5.59 -6.21 -21.74
C GLN A 123 6.76 -6.27 -20.75
N PHE A 124 6.79 -5.38 -19.75
CA PHE A 124 7.91 -5.33 -18.80
C PHE A 124 7.94 -6.56 -17.88
N THR A 125 6.78 -7.14 -17.59
CA THR A 125 6.73 -8.43 -16.90
C THR A 125 7.36 -9.52 -17.74
N ARG A 126 7.05 -9.61 -19.04
CA ARG A 126 7.66 -10.59 -19.95
C ARG A 126 9.18 -10.41 -20.05
N GLU A 127 9.65 -9.17 -20.25
CA GLU A 127 11.09 -8.88 -20.29
C GLU A 127 11.81 -9.32 -19.00
N MET A 128 11.18 -9.11 -17.83
CA MET A 128 11.71 -9.61 -16.57
C MET A 128 11.74 -11.14 -16.53
N LEU A 129 10.67 -11.81 -16.98
CA LEU A 129 10.59 -13.28 -16.99
C LEU A 129 11.62 -13.92 -17.93
N GLU A 130 12.01 -13.27 -19.02
CA GLU A 130 13.08 -13.71 -19.93
C GLU A 130 14.45 -13.79 -19.21
N THR A 131 14.64 -13.04 -18.12
CA THR A 131 15.87 -13.10 -17.31
C THR A 131 15.83 -14.16 -16.22
N TRP A 132 14.66 -14.76 -15.96
CA TRP A 132 14.49 -15.74 -14.89
C TRP A 132 14.79 -17.16 -15.38
N GLN A 133 15.30 -18.00 -14.46
CA GLN A 133 15.60 -19.39 -14.75
C GLN A 133 15.01 -20.28 -13.66
N ALA A 134 14.38 -21.39 -14.07
CA ALA A 134 13.87 -22.38 -13.13
C ALA A 134 15.02 -22.98 -12.30
N GLY A 135 14.74 -23.22 -11.02
CA GLY A 135 15.70 -23.71 -10.03
C GLY A 135 16.56 -22.62 -9.38
N THR A 136 16.48 -21.35 -9.82
CA THR A 136 17.24 -20.27 -9.20
C THR A 136 16.51 -19.66 -8.01
N GLU A 137 17.27 -19.16 -7.04
CA GLU A 137 16.76 -18.36 -5.92
C GLU A 137 16.82 -16.88 -6.28
N ILE A 138 15.72 -16.15 -6.01
CA ILE A 138 15.64 -14.71 -6.20
C ILE A 138 15.02 -14.02 -4.97
N ASP A 139 15.32 -12.74 -4.77
CA ASP A 139 14.51 -11.89 -3.91
C ASP A 139 13.32 -11.32 -4.71
N ILE A 140 12.14 -11.96 -4.54
CA ILE A 140 10.92 -11.54 -5.24
C ILE A 140 10.53 -10.11 -4.88
N ALA A 141 10.80 -9.64 -3.65
CA ALA A 141 10.47 -8.27 -3.25
C ALA A 141 11.34 -7.25 -4.02
N GLN A 142 12.60 -7.55 -4.26
CA GLN A 142 13.48 -6.72 -5.09
C GLN A 142 13.06 -6.74 -6.56
N SER A 143 12.72 -7.92 -7.09
CA SER A 143 12.26 -8.06 -8.48
C SER A 143 10.97 -7.28 -8.71
N MET A 144 10.01 -7.38 -7.80
CA MET A 144 8.75 -6.63 -7.88
C MET A 144 8.98 -5.12 -7.72
N GLN A 145 9.94 -4.69 -6.89
CA GLN A 145 10.30 -3.27 -6.79
C GLN A 145 10.80 -2.70 -8.11
N GLN A 146 11.71 -3.41 -8.75
CA GLN A 146 12.28 -2.98 -10.03
C GLN A 146 11.21 -2.93 -11.13
N LEU A 147 10.36 -3.96 -11.18
CA LEU A 147 9.29 -4.06 -12.17
C LEU A 147 8.24 -2.94 -11.98
N THR A 148 7.69 -2.78 -10.79
CA THR A 148 6.64 -1.78 -10.52
C THR A 148 7.15 -0.35 -10.67
N LEU A 149 8.41 -0.09 -10.29
CA LEU A 149 9.02 1.23 -10.51
C LEU A 149 9.20 1.51 -12.01
N ARG A 150 9.66 0.54 -12.79
CA ARG A 150 9.81 0.67 -14.24
C ARG A 150 8.45 0.90 -14.91
N ILE A 151 7.41 0.17 -14.49
CA ILE A 151 6.05 0.34 -14.98
C ILE A 151 5.54 1.76 -14.70
N ILE A 152 5.66 2.25 -13.47
CA ILE A 152 5.25 3.62 -13.10
C ILE A 152 5.97 4.69 -13.91
N LEU A 153 7.29 4.57 -14.06
CA LEU A 153 8.08 5.54 -14.83
C LEU A 153 7.65 5.58 -16.30
N LYS A 154 7.42 4.43 -16.92
CA LYS A 154 6.95 4.37 -18.31
C LYS A 154 5.51 4.84 -18.47
N SER A 155 4.61 4.33 -17.63
CA SER A 155 3.17 4.61 -17.77
C SER A 155 2.81 6.06 -17.48
N LEU A 156 3.41 6.68 -16.46
CA LEU A 156 3.03 8.02 -16.03
C LEU A 156 3.93 9.13 -16.59
N PHE A 157 5.16 8.81 -16.98
CA PHE A 157 6.16 9.81 -17.37
C PHE A 157 6.88 9.49 -18.68
N ASN A 158 6.48 8.41 -19.35
CA ASN A 158 7.07 7.92 -20.60
C ASN A 158 8.59 7.65 -20.55
N ILE A 159 9.12 7.27 -19.37
CA ILE A 159 10.54 6.96 -19.17
C ILE A 159 10.74 5.45 -19.27
N ASP A 160 11.60 5.03 -20.21
CA ASP A 160 11.97 3.63 -20.41
C ASP A 160 13.49 3.45 -20.28
N SER A 161 13.97 3.44 -19.04
CA SER A 161 15.39 3.23 -18.73
C SER A 161 15.55 2.35 -17.49
N PRO A 162 15.92 1.08 -17.66
CA PRO A 162 16.21 0.19 -16.52
C PRO A 162 17.30 0.75 -15.59
N ALA A 163 18.30 1.44 -16.13
CA ALA A 163 19.38 2.04 -15.35
C ALA A 163 18.85 3.16 -14.44
N GLN A 164 17.99 4.04 -14.97
CA GLN A 164 17.35 5.10 -14.18
C GLN A 164 16.41 4.51 -13.13
N ALA A 165 15.59 3.52 -13.49
CA ALA A 165 14.71 2.83 -12.53
C ALA A 165 15.52 2.20 -11.37
N ASN A 166 16.64 1.54 -11.67
CA ASN A 166 17.52 0.96 -10.64
C ASN A 166 18.14 2.04 -9.76
N THR A 167 18.57 3.16 -10.33
CA THR A 167 19.17 4.27 -9.57
C THR A 167 18.13 4.93 -8.65
N LEU A 168 16.95 5.21 -9.18
CA LEU A 168 15.83 5.75 -8.39
C LEU A 168 15.36 4.78 -7.31
N GLY A 169 15.25 3.48 -7.61
CA GLY A 169 14.86 2.46 -6.63
C GLY A 169 15.82 2.43 -5.43
N ARG A 170 17.14 2.52 -5.66
CA ARG A 170 18.13 2.65 -4.59
C ARG A 170 17.96 3.95 -3.81
N ALA A 171 17.77 5.07 -4.50
CA ALA A 171 17.59 6.37 -3.89
C ALA A 171 16.32 6.42 -3.01
N PHE A 172 15.19 5.91 -3.50
CA PHE A 172 13.96 5.77 -2.71
C PHE A 172 14.17 4.89 -1.47
N ASN A 173 14.84 3.74 -1.61
CA ASN A 173 15.17 2.87 -0.49
C ASN A 173 16.02 3.60 0.56
N ASP A 174 17.02 4.36 0.15
CA ASP A 174 17.88 5.14 1.06
C ASP A 174 17.08 6.22 1.79
N VAL A 175 16.18 6.91 1.13
CA VAL A 175 15.31 7.90 1.75
C VAL A 175 14.34 7.23 2.74
N ILE A 176 13.57 6.24 2.30
CA ILE A 176 12.55 5.57 3.11
C ILE A 176 13.17 4.87 4.32
N ASN A 177 14.26 4.15 4.13
CA ASN A 177 14.96 3.43 5.21
C ASN A 177 15.50 4.36 6.30
N ASN A 178 15.87 5.58 5.94
CA ASN A 178 16.49 6.54 6.84
C ASN A 178 15.53 7.65 7.32
N THR A 179 14.32 7.73 6.78
CA THR A 179 13.30 8.75 7.14
C THR A 179 12.49 8.35 8.38
N GLN A 180 12.36 7.08 8.67
CA GLN A 180 11.38 6.57 9.62
C GLN A 180 11.97 6.14 10.97
N ARG A 181 12.45 7.01 11.79
CA ARG A 181 12.55 6.64 13.21
C ARG A 181 12.61 7.88 14.10
N ARG A 182 11.62 8.01 14.96
CA ARG A 182 11.62 8.58 16.31
C ARG A 182 10.64 9.73 16.51
N PHE A 183 9.72 9.48 17.42
CA PHE A 183 8.85 10.46 18.07
C PHE A 183 9.60 11.20 19.20
N SER A 184 10.88 11.56 19.05
CA SER A 184 11.63 12.18 20.13
C SER A 184 12.27 13.51 19.71
N ALA A 185 12.40 14.44 20.68
CA ALA A 185 13.13 15.69 20.49
C ALA A 185 14.59 15.46 20.02
N LEU A 186 15.22 14.39 20.50
CA LEU A 186 16.54 13.95 20.07
C LEU A 186 16.61 13.62 18.58
N ALA A 187 15.50 13.20 17.95
CA ALA A 187 15.46 12.93 16.52
C ALA A 187 15.69 14.18 15.68
N LYS A 188 15.24 15.36 16.15
CA LYS A 188 15.50 16.64 15.47
C LYS A 188 17.01 16.99 15.49
N LEU A 189 17.66 16.76 16.63
CA LEU A 189 19.10 17.00 16.77
C LEU A 189 19.90 15.98 15.92
N GLU A 190 19.55 14.69 15.99
CA GLU A 190 20.20 13.62 15.25
C GLU A 190 20.16 13.84 13.72
N ARG A 191 19.07 14.45 13.18
CA ARG A 191 18.97 14.79 11.75
C ARG A 191 19.97 15.84 11.29
N ARG A 192 20.46 16.70 12.19
CA ARG A 192 21.44 17.74 11.88
C ARG A 192 22.86 17.21 11.92
N LEU A 193 23.09 16.05 12.55
CA LEU A 193 24.40 15.44 12.63
C LEU A 193 24.82 14.79 11.30
N PRO A 194 26.08 14.84 10.90
CA PRO A 194 26.59 14.26 9.66
C PRO A 194 26.79 12.74 9.75
N LEU A 195 25.76 12.03 10.23
CA LEU A 195 25.76 10.58 10.33
C LEU A 195 25.66 9.92 8.97
N ALA A 196 26.26 8.73 8.80
CA ALA A 196 26.21 7.99 7.53
C ALA A 196 24.79 7.80 6.98
N LYS A 197 23.82 7.50 7.86
CA LYS A 197 22.40 7.39 7.48
C LYS A 197 21.79 8.70 6.96
N ASN A 198 22.17 9.86 7.55
CA ASN A 198 21.70 11.15 7.11
C ASN A 198 22.31 11.55 5.77
N ARG A 199 23.60 11.22 5.54
CA ARG A 199 24.28 11.41 4.25
C ARG A 199 23.62 10.57 3.16
N LYS A 200 23.35 9.28 3.41
CA LYS A 200 22.64 8.41 2.46
C LYS A 200 21.26 8.97 2.11
N ARG A 201 20.49 9.38 3.13
CA ARG A 201 19.16 9.99 2.91
C ARG A 201 19.27 11.26 2.06
N GLN A 202 20.22 12.17 2.39
CA GLN A 202 20.40 13.40 1.63
C GLN A 202 20.85 13.14 0.18
N ALA A 203 21.77 12.19 -0.02
CA ALA A 203 22.19 11.79 -1.35
C ALA A 203 21.02 11.22 -2.15
N GLY A 204 20.26 10.31 -1.57
CA GLY A 204 19.05 9.75 -2.22
C GLY A 204 18.02 10.83 -2.56
N THR A 205 17.75 11.78 -1.63
CA THR A 205 16.83 12.89 -1.89
C THR A 205 17.33 13.74 -3.07
N ARG A 206 18.61 14.11 -3.09
CA ARG A 206 19.19 14.88 -4.22
C ARG A 206 19.04 14.13 -5.55
N THR A 207 19.41 12.85 -5.59
CA THR A 207 19.27 12.04 -6.81
C THR A 207 17.83 12.04 -7.34
N ILE A 208 16.85 11.98 -6.44
CA ILE A 208 15.44 12.01 -6.84
C ILE A 208 15.02 13.40 -7.30
N ASP A 209 15.39 14.45 -6.56
CA ASP A 209 15.04 15.83 -6.89
C ASP A 209 15.65 16.23 -8.24
N ASP A 210 16.95 15.96 -8.44
CA ASP A 210 17.67 16.24 -9.69
C ASP A 210 16.97 15.55 -10.87
N PHE A 211 16.67 14.27 -10.73
CA PHE A 211 15.95 13.51 -11.76
C PHE A 211 14.59 14.12 -12.11
N VAL A 212 13.79 14.50 -11.11
CA VAL A 212 12.44 15.04 -11.37
C VAL A 212 12.51 16.42 -12.00
N TYR A 213 13.43 17.30 -11.55
CA TYR A 213 13.58 18.62 -12.15
C TYR A 213 14.16 18.56 -13.57
N GLU A 214 15.11 17.66 -13.85
CA GLU A 214 15.62 17.40 -15.19
C GLU A 214 14.49 16.91 -16.12
N LEU A 215 13.65 16.01 -15.64
CA LEU A 215 12.50 15.50 -16.38
C LEU A 215 11.50 16.63 -16.73
N ILE A 216 11.19 17.50 -15.77
CA ILE A 216 10.32 18.66 -15.99
C ILE A 216 10.93 19.61 -17.03
N ALA A 217 12.23 19.92 -16.90
CA ALA A 217 12.93 20.80 -17.82
C ALA A 217 12.98 20.25 -19.26
N GLN A 218 13.28 18.95 -19.41
CA GLN A 218 13.28 18.27 -20.71
C GLN A 218 11.90 18.34 -21.36
N ARG A 219 10.84 17.99 -20.60
CA ARG A 219 9.48 17.99 -21.14
C ARG A 219 8.96 19.37 -21.51
N ARG A 220 9.40 20.44 -20.81
CA ARG A 220 9.09 21.83 -21.18
C ARG A 220 9.81 22.29 -22.44
N ALA A 221 11.00 21.72 -22.72
CA ALA A 221 11.78 22.03 -23.92
C ALA A 221 11.28 21.26 -25.17
N GLU A 222 10.56 20.14 -24.96
CA GLU A 222 9.92 19.38 -26.02
C GLU A 222 8.59 20.04 -26.41
N ASP A 223 8.41 20.39 -27.68
CA ASP A 223 7.13 20.89 -28.21
C ASP A 223 6.16 19.70 -28.36
N GLY A 224 5.14 19.63 -27.50
CA GLY A 224 4.05 18.68 -27.66
C GLY A 224 3.59 17.97 -26.39
N ASP A 225 2.33 17.56 -26.41
CA ASP A 225 1.72 16.68 -25.42
C ASP A 225 1.97 15.23 -25.82
N VAL A 226 2.86 14.53 -25.11
CA VAL A 226 3.12 13.09 -25.35
C VAL A 226 2.02 12.20 -24.74
N GLY A 227 0.98 12.82 -24.18
CA GLY A 227 -0.17 12.09 -23.67
C GLY A 227 0.04 11.39 -22.33
N ASP A 228 1.10 11.67 -21.59
CA ASP A 228 1.38 11.12 -20.26
C ASP A 228 0.91 12.03 -19.12
N VAL A 229 1.08 11.59 -17.87
CA VAL A 229 0.67 12.36 -16.69
C VAL A 229 1.48 13.63 -16.54
N LEU A 230 2.77 13.61 -16.88
CA LEU A 230 3.60 14.79 -16.77
C LEU A 230 3.15 15.90 -17.73
N SER A 231 2.85 15.55 -18.98
CA SER A 231 2.29 16.50 -19.96
C SER A 231 0.94 17.07 -19.47
N MET A 232 0.11 16.22 -18.86
CA MET A 232 -1.15 16.69 -18.26
C MET A 232 -0.90 17.68 -17.12
N LEU A 233 0.09 17.43 -16.23
CA LEU A 233 0.42 18.33 -15.13
C LEU A 233 0.98 19.66 -15.64
N LEU A 234 1.84 19.63 -16.67
CA LEU A 234 2.43 20.81 -17.29
C LEU A 234 1.39 21.70 -17.98
N ASN A 235 0.36 21.07 -18.58
CA ASN A 235 -0.71 21.75 -19.29
C ASN A 235 -1.95 22.00 -18.41
N ALA A 236 -1.95 21.51 -17.17
CA ALA A 236 -3.09 21.65 -16.27
C ALA A 236 -3.34 23.12 -15.92
N GLN A 237 -4.56 23.57 -16.14
CA GLN A 237 -5.03 24.90 -15.77
C GLN A 237 -6.27 24.80 -14.89
N ASP A 238 -6.30 25.58 -13.83
CA ASP A 238 -7.48 25.75 -12.98
C ASP A 238 -7.69 27.24 -12.77
N GLU A 239 -8.82 27.78 -13.26
CA GLU A 239 -9.16 29.21 -13.22
C GLU A 239 -8.05 30.14 -13.77
N GLY A 240 -7.35 29.68 -14.83
CA GLY A 240 -6.26 30.42 -15.47
C GLY A 240 -4.88 30.29 -14.81
N ASN A 241 -4.77 29.58 -13.70
CA ASN A 241 -3.49 29.31 -13.04
C ASN A 241 -2.91 27.96 -13.48
N THR A 242 -1.62 27.96 -13.83
CA THR A 242 -0.85 26.74 -14.12
C THR A 242 -0.11 26.26 -12.89
N MET A 243 0.25 24.97 -12.87
CA MET A 243 1.08 24.41 -11.79
C MET A 243 2.52 24.92 -11.90
N THR A 244 3.09 25.32 -10.77
CA THR A 244 4.52 25.64 -10.67
C THR A 244 5.37 24.37 -10.79
N ASP A 245 6.65 24.48 -11.17
CA ASP A 245 7.56 23.34 -11.25
C ASP A 245 7.68 22.60 -9.92
N LYS A 246 7.64 23.33 -8.80
CA LYS A 246 7.61 22.73 -7.47
C LYS A 246 6.34 21.90 -7.22
N GLN A 247 5.19 22.38 -7.63
CA GLN A 247 3.94 21.63 -7.50
C GLN A 247 3.97 20.38 -8.37
N ILE A 248 4.47 20.46 -9.59
CA ILE A 248 4.65 19.33 -10.50
C ILE A 248 5.63 18.33 -9.91
N HIS A 249 6.79 18.79 -9.42
CA HIS A 249 7.78 17.97 -8.72
C HIS A 249 7.15 17.18 -7.57
N ASP A 250 6.40 17.85 -6.69
CA ASP A 250 5.79 17.22 -5.52
C ASP A 250 4.71 16.18 -5.94
N GLN A 251 4.02 16.39 -7.07
CA GLN A 251 3.08 15.40 -7.64
C GLN A 251 3.81 14.20 -8.23
N VAL A 252 4.84 14.41 -9.04
CA VAL A 252 5.67 13.34 -9.62
C VAL A 252 6.24 12.47 -8.52
N LEU A 253 6.85 13.11 -7.51
CA LEU A 253 7.41 12.42 -6.35
C LEU A 253 6.36 11.61 -5.58
N THR A 254 5.17 12.19 -5.42
CA THR A 254 4.03 11.49 -4.80
C THR A 254 3.62 10.26 -5.59
N PHE A 255 3.46 10.37 -6.92
CA PHE A 255 3.00 9.26 -7.75
C PHE A 255 4.04 8.14 -7.85
N VAL A 256 5.30 8.48 -8.02
CA VAL A 256 6.37 7.47 -8.04
C VAL A 256 6.46 6.75 -6.70
N SER A 257 6.49 7.50 -5.57
CA SER A 257 6.62 6.89 -4.24
C SER A 257 5.43 6.01 -3.88
N ALA A 258 4.21 6.49 -4.15
CA ALA A 258 2.99 5.77 -3.77
C ALA A 258 2.71 4.57 -4.69
N GLY A 259 3.01 4.69 -5.99
CA GLY A 259 2.67 3.68 -6.97
C GLY A 259 3.55 2.45 -6.88
N HIS A 260 4.89 2.60 -6.82
CA HIS A 260 5.75 1.42 -6.88
C HIS A 260 5.83 0.64 -5.57
N GLU A 261 5.96 1.30 -4.40
CA GLU A 261 6.18 0.60 -3.13
C GLU A 261 4.96 -0.20 -2.68
N THR A 262 3.75 0.33 -2.88
CA THR A 262 2.52 -0.36 -2.49
C THR A 262 2.23 -1.57 -3.38
N ALA A 263 2.43 -1.46 -4.69
CA ALA A 263 2.29 -2.56 -5.64
C ALA A 263 3.33 -3.66 -5.41
N GLN A 264 4.60 -3.29 -5.22
CA GLN A 264 5.67 -4.22 -4.84
C GLN A 264 5.31 -5.04 -3.60
N ASN A 265 4.84 -4.38 -2.53
CA ASN A 265 4.48 -5.07 -1.29
C ASN A 265 3.26 -5.98 -1.50
N THR A 266 2.25 -5.53 -2.24
CA THR A 266 1.09 -6.36 -2.60
C THR A 266 1.54 -7.64 -3.31
N LEU A 267 2.36 -7.53 -4.34
CA LEU A 267 2.86 -8.68 -5.11
C LEU A 267 3.70 -9.61 -4.25
N SER A 268 4.62 -9.06 -3.45
CA SER A 268 5.48 -9.84 -2.56
C SER A 268 4.67 -10.67 -1.56
N TRP A 269 3.67 -10.06 -0.92
CA TRP A 269 2.81 -10.75 0.02
C TRP A 269 1.87 -11.73 -0.66
N THR A 270 1.40 -11.44 -1.88
CA THR A 270 0.57 -12.37 -2.66
C THR A 270 1.36 -13.64 -3.01
N PHE A 271 2.60 -13.52 -3.51
CA PHE A 271 3.43 -14.70 -3.80
C PHE A 271 3.81 -15.47 -2.53
N TYR A 272 4.08 -14.78 -1.43
CA TYR A 272 4.26 -15.42 -0.13
C TYR A 272 3.05 -16.26 0.25
N LEU A 273 1.84 -15.68 0.24
CA LEU A 273 0.62 -16.37 0.58
C LEU A 273 0.36 -17.57 -0.33
N LEU A 274 0.55 -17.43 -1.63
CA LEU A 274 0.40 -18.52 -2.59
C LEU A 274 1.41 -19.65 -2.34
N SER A 275 2.63 -19.32 -1.93
CA SER A 275 3.65 -20.32 -1.60
C SER A 275 3.32 -21.13 -0.34
N GLN A 276 2.54 -20.54 0.59
CA GLN A 276 2.12 -21.18 1.83
C GLN A 276 0.81 -21.95 1.70
N HIS A 277 0.04 -21.76 0.62
CA HIS A 277 -1.28 -22.33 0.42
C HIS A 277 -1.39 -23.07 -0.93
N PRO A 278 -0.81 -24.29 -1.05
CA PRO A 278 -0.77 -25.03 -2.31
C PRO A 278 -2.13 -25.28 -2.95
N THR A 279 -3.16 -25.56 -2.14
CA THR A 279 -4.53 -25.75 -2.64
C THR A 279 -5.08 -24.51 -3.32
N VAL A 280 -4.87 -23.32 -2.72
CA VAL A 280 -5.26 -22.02 -3.30
C VAL A 280 -4.48 -21.76 -4.58
N TYR A 281 -3.16 -22.00 -4.54
CA TYR A 281 -2.29 -21.87 -5.70
C TYR A 281 -2.78 -22.73 -6.88
N ASN A 282 -3.07 -24.02 -6.65
CA ASN A 282 -3.50 -24.94 -7.70
C ASN A 282 -4.84 -24.52 -8.33
N LYS A 283 -5.79 -24.03 -7.53
CA LYS A 283 -7.07 -23.47 -8.05
C LYS A 283 -6.81 -22.24 -8.93
N LEU A 284 -5.96 -21.32 -8.49
CA LEU A 284 -5.59 -20.15 -9.26
C LEU A 284 -4.90 -20.52 -10.58
N LEU A 285 -3.96 -21.47 -10.53
CA LEU A 285 -3.25 -21.92 -11.72
C LEU A 285 -4.21 -22.53 -12.73
N ALA A 286 -5.16 -23.37 -12.27
CA ALA A 286 -6.18 -23.94 -13.14
C ALA A 286 -7.06 -22.87 -13.81
N GLU A 287 -7.47 -21.83 -13.06
CA GLU A 287 -8.21 -20.69 -13.62
C GLU A 287 -7.39 -19.98 -14.69
N ILE A 288 -6.15 -19.56 -14.36
CA ILE A 288 -5.25 -18.86 -15.29
C ILE A 288 -5.04 -19.68 -16.57
N GLN A 289 -4.73 -20.96 -16.45
CA GLN A 289 -4.46 -21.82 -17.59
C GLN A 289 -5.72 -22.05 -18.44
N THR A 290 -6.89 -22.18 -17.84
CA THR A 290 -8.16 -22.33 -18.55
C THR A 290 -8.52 -21.07 -19.33
N VAL A 291 -8.38 -19.89 -18.72
CA VAL A 291 -8.79 -18.62 -19.33
C VAL A 291 -7.77 -18.14 -20.36
N LEU A 292 -6.48 -18.25 -20.05
CA LEU A 292 -5.43 -17.70 -20.90
C LEU A 292 -4.89 -18.70 -21.93
N ALA A 293 -4.96 -20.01 -21.66
CA ALA A 293 -4.47 -21.08 -22.55
C ALA A 293 -3.03 -20.84 -23.08
N GLY A 294 -2.17 -20.26 -22.23
CA GLY A 294 -0.78 -19.91 -22.56
C GLY A 294 -0.57 -18.59 -23.31
N ARG A 295 -1.63 -17.87 -23.67
CA ARG A 295 -1.50 -16.54 -24.27
C ARG A 295 -1.23 -15.44 -23.23
N THR A 296 -0.64 -14.37 -23.67
CA THR A 296 -0.41 -13.17 -22.86
C THR A 296 -1.74 -12.60 -22.34
N PRO A 297 -1.87 -12.29 -21.02
CA PRO A 297 -3.09 -11.71 -20.48
C PRO A 297 -3.29 -10.27 -20.95
N ILE A 298 -4.54 -9.90 -21.16
CA ILE A 298 -4.98 -8.53 -21.46
C ILE A 298 -6.06 -8.11 -20.47
N VAL A 299 -6.37 -6.81 -20.41
CA VAL A 299 -7.39 -6.28 -19.48
C VAL A 299 -8.75 -6.96 -19.65
N ALA A 300 -9.12 -7.31 -20.88
CA ALA A 300 -10.40 -7.99 -21.19
C ALA A 300 -10.50 -9.41 -20.58
N ASP A 301 -9.40 -10.02 -20.15
CA ASP A 301 -9.40 -11.31 -19.48
C ASP A 301 -9.74 -11.20 -17.98
N LEU A 302 -9.45 -10.06 -17.35
CA LEU A 302 -9.53 -9.90 -15.90
C LEU A 302 -10.94 -10.21 -15.33
N PRO A 303 -12.06 -9.88 -15.99
CA PRO A 303 -13.38 -10.28 -15.52
C PRO A 303 -13.61 -11.81 -15.51
N ASN A 304 -12.82 -12.56 -16.27
CA ASN A 304 -12.88 -14.02 -16.35
C ASN A 304 -11.92 -14.71 -15.37
N LEU A 305 -11.22 -13.94 -14.52
CA LEU A 305 -10.30 -14.41 -13.48
C LEU A 305 -10.81 -14.03 -12.08
N PRO A 306 -12.04 -14.43 -11.68
CA PRO A 306 -12.61 -14.05 -10.40
C PRO A 306 -11.82 -14.61 -9.20
N TYR A 307 -11.25 -15.82 -9.31
CA TYR A 307 -10.48 -16.39 -8.22
C TYR A 307 -9.18 -15.64 -7.96
N LEU A 308 -8.53 -15.17 -9.05
CA LEU A 308 -7.40 -14.24 -8.94
C LEU A 308 -7.80 -12.95 -8.21
N GLU A 309 -8.95 -12.37 -8.53
CA GLU A 309 -9.44 -11.18 -7.85
C GLU A 309 -9.67 -11.43 -6.35
N TRP A 310 -10.25 -12.57 -5.99
CA TRP A 310 -10.45 -12.94 -4.58
C TRP A 310 -9.12 -13.11 -3.84
N ILE A 311 -8.12 -13.70 -4.47
CA ILE A 311 -6.77 -13.84 -3.91
C ILE A 311 -6.14 -12.48 -3.64
N ILE A 312 -6.23 -11.55 -4.57
CA ILE A 312 -5.68 -10.19 -4.40
C ILE A 312 -6.40 -9.45 -3.28
N ASN A 313 -7.75 -9.52 -3.23
CA ASN A 313 -8.53 -8.91 -2.15
C ASN A 313 -8.15 -9.49 -0.78
N GLU A 314 -7.97 -10.81 -0.69
CA GLU A 314 -7.57 -11.48 0.54
C GLU A 314 -6.13 -11.13 0.93
N SER A 315 -5.22 -10.97 -0.05
CA SER A 315 -3.85 -10.49 0.20
C SER A 315 -3.86 -9.08 0.78
N TRP A 316 -4.66 -8.17 0.24
CA TRP A 316 -4.83 -6.81 0.79
C TRP A 316 -5.50 -6.80 2.16
N ARG A 317 -6.36 -7.76 2.46
CA ARG A 317 -6.93 -7.93 3.80
C ARG A 317 -5.86 -8.38 4.79
N CYS A 318 -5.12 -9.43 4.48
CA CYS A 318 -4.09 -10.01 5.35
C CYS A 318 -2.88 -9.10 5.53
N TYR A 319 -2.41 -8.49 4.44
CA TYR A 319 -1.21 -7.64 4.41
C TYR A 319 -1.48 -6.31 3.70
N PRO A 320 -2.32 -5.43 4.29
CA PRO A 320 -2.62 -4.14 3.68
C PRO A 320 -1.36 -3.27 3.58
N PRO A 321 -0.95 -2.82 2.38
CA PRO A 321 0.23 -1.94 2.26
C PRO A 321 0.13 -0.70 3.15
N ALA A 322 -1.01 -0.01 3.15
CA ALA A 322 -1.33 1.02 4.13
C ALA A 322 -2.03 0.39 5.34
N TRP A 323 -1.30 0.18 6.43
CA TRP A 323 -1.77 -0.56 7.60
C TRP A 323 -2.36 0.32 8.71
N LEU A 324 -2.09 1.63 8.67
CA LEU A 324 -2.53 2.64 9.65
C LEU A 324 -2.73 3.98 8.97
N GLN A 325 -3.81 4.67 9.31
CA GLN A 325 -4.11 6.04 8.86
C GLN A 325 -4.40 6.93 10.05
N GLY A 326 -3.96 8.18 9.98
CA GLY A 326 -4.30 9.23 10.94
C GLY A 326 -5.24 10.27 10.37
N ARG A 327 -6.07 10.83 11.24
CA ARG A 327 -6.90 12.01 10.96
C ARG A 327 -6.85 12.95 12.16
N ARG A 328 -6.69 14.25 11.93
CA ARG A 328 -6.78 15.29 12.96
C ARG A 328 -8.12 16.00 12.83
N ALA A 329 -8.86 16.09 13.91
CA ALA A 329 -10.10 16.84 13.95
C ALA A 329 -9.84 18.34 13.85
N ILE A 330 -10.63 19.04 13.04
CA ILE A 330 -10.65 20.50 12.94
C ILE A 330 -11.49 21.05 14.11
N GLU A 331 -12.68 20.48 14.30
CA GLU A 331 -13.64 20.84 15.34
C GLU A 331 -13.83 19.67 16.29
N ALA A 332 -14.34 19.96 17.49
CA ALA A 332 -14.72 18.93 18.44
C ALA A 332 -15.85 18.04 17.87
N PHE A 333 -15.89 16.78 18.31
CA PHE A 333 -16.92 15.83 17.87
C PHE A 333 -17.24 14.81 18.96
N ASP A 334 -18.44 14.23 18.87
CA ASP A 334 -18.89 13.15 19.75
C ASP A 334 -18.96 11.84 18.99
N LEU A 335 -18.42 10.77 19.58
CA LEU A 335 -18.45 9.42 18.99
C LEU A 335 -18.33 8.36 20.08
N ASP A 336 -19.10 7.26 19.98
CA ASP A 336 -19.09 6.15 20.95
C ASP A 336 -19.29 6.59 22.41
N GLY A 337 -20.06 7.65 22.66
CA GLY A 337 -20.33 8.18 24.01
C GLY A 337 -19.19 9.00 24.61
N TYR A 338 -18.15 9.32 23.85
CA TYR A 338 -17.05 10.19 24.26
C TYR A 338 -17.10 11.53 23.53
N HIS A 339 -16.69 12.57 24.22
CA HIS A 339 -16.45 13.89 23.64
C HIS A 339 -14.97 14.06 23.30
N PHE A 340 -14.65 14.38 22.05
CA PHE A 340 -13.29 14.58 21.56
C PHE A 340 -13.06 16.06 21.23
N PRO A 341 -12.04 16.71 21.80
CA PRO A 341 -11.75 18.11 21.52
C PRO A 341 -11.21 18.29 20.09
N ALA A 342 -11.28 19.50 19.58
CA ALA A 342 -10.57 19.91 18.39
C ALA A 342 -9.07 19.58 18.50
N ASN A 343 -8.44 19.33 17.36
CA ASN A 343 -7.03 18.94 17.23
C ASN A 343 -6.68 17.51 17.74
N ILE A 344 -7.62 16.75 18.30
CA ILE A 344 -7.37 15.35 18.62
C ILE A 344 -7.01 14.57 17.34
N VAL A 345 -6.11 13.60 17.46
CA VAL A 345 -5.77 12.74 16.34
C VAL A 345 -6.43 11.37 16.49
N ALA A 346 -7.28 11.04 15.54
CA ALA A 346 -7.85 9.70 15.37
C ALA A 346 -6.91 8.82 14.54
N LEU A 347 -6.65 7.61 15.02
CA LEU A 347 -5.94 6.54 14.28
C LEU A 347 -6.96 5.48 13.89
N ILE A 348 -6.97 5.10 12.62
CA ILE A 348 -7.73 3.98 12.07
C ILE A 348 -6.77 3.00 11.41
N SER A 349 -6.92 1.72 11.69
CA SER A 349 -5.94 0.72 11.28
C SER A 349 -6.56 -0.35 10.39
N GLN A 350 -6.15 -0.40 9.14
CA GLN A 350 -6.47 -1.51 8.23
C GLN A 350 -6.03 -2.84 8.86
N TRP A 351 -4.80 -2.89 9.40
CA TRP A 351 -4.26 -4.09 10.04
C TRP A 351 -5.17 -4.66 11.13
N VAL A 352 -5.78 -3.81 11.95
CA VAL A 352 -6.69 -4.29 13.02
C VAL A 352 -8.08 -4.57 12.46
N THR A 353 -8.68 -3.62 11.74
CA THR A 353 -10.07 -3.75 11.26
C THR A 353 -10.24 -4.90 10.28
N HIS A 354 -9.25 -5.14 9.41
CA HIS A 354 -9.23 -6.28 8.49
C HIS A 354 -9.03 -7.64 9.18
N ASN A 355 -8.76 -7.65 10.50
CA ASN A 355 -8.52 -8.86 11.28
C ASN A 355 -9.44 -8.97 12.52
N LEU A 356 -10.58 -8.27 12.55
CA LEU A 356 -11.55 -8.40 13.63
C LEU A 356 -12.32 -9.74 13.53
N PRO A 357 -12.22 -10.63 14.55
CA PRO A 357 -12.82 -11.97 14.47
C PRO A 357 -14.35 -11.95 14.33
N ASP A 358 -15.02 -10.98 14.94
CA ASP A 358 -16.48 -10.83 14.88
C ASP A 358 -17.00 -10.40 13.50
N ILE A 359 -16.12 -9.94 12.62
CA ILE A 359 -16.43 -9.55 11.23
C ILE A 359 -15.98 -10.63 10.26
N TRP A 360 -14.77 -11.14 10.45
CA TRP A 360 -14.09 -11.99 9.48
C TRP A 360 -14.17 -13.49 9.83
N GLY A 361 -14.67 -13.84 11.04
CA GLY A 361 -14.77 -15.20 11.54
C GLY A 361 -13.41 -15.80 11.89
N ASP A 362 -12.65 -16.15 10.89
CA ASP A 362 -11.31 -16.76 10.97
C ASP A 362 -10.26 -15.85 10.29
N PRO A 363 -9.98 -14.64 10.83
CA PRO A 363 -9.15 -13.63 10.17
C PRO A 363 -7.70 -14.06 9.94
N GLU A 364 -7.21 -15.03 10.69
CA GLU A 364 -5.84 -15.57 10.56
C GLU A 364 -5.68 -16.46 9.32
N ASN A 365 -6.77 -16.99 8.77
CA ASN A 365 -6.72 -17.87 7.62
C ASN A 365 -6.80 -17.07 6.30
N PHE A 366 -5.87 -17.38 5.39
CA PHE A 366 -5.91 -16.91 4.01
C PHE A 366 -6.96 -17.73 3.24
N ARG A 367 -8.14 -17.16 3.05
CA ARG A 367 -9.28 -17.82 2.43
C ARG A 367 -9.91 -16.94 1.37
N PRO A 368 -9.45 -17.01 0.11
CA PRO A 368 -10.00 -16.24 -1.01
C PRO A 368 -11.50 -16.44 -1.21
N GLU A 369 -12.03 -17.62 -0.90
CA GLU A 369 -13.45 -17.97 -1.04
C GLU A 369 -14.39 -17.09 -0.19
N ARG A 370 -13.86 -16.30 0.78
CA ARG A 370 -14.69 -15.30 1.48
C ARG A 370 -15.19 -14.18 0.58
N TRP A 371 -14.50 -13.96 -0.54
CA TRP A 371 -14.86 -12.97 -1.56
C TRP A 371 -15.80 -13.50 -2.64
N ASP A 372 -16.09 -14.80 -2.62
CA ASP A 372 -17.09 -15.38 -3.50
C ASP A 372 -18.48 -14.82 -3.14
N PRO A 373 -19.22 -14.21 -4.08
CA PRO A 373 -20.60 -13.77 -3.86
C PRO A 373 -21.50 -14.91 -3.35
N ALA A 374 -21.20 -16.16 -3.73
CA ALA A 374 -21.95 -17.35 -3.29
C ALA A 374 -21.63 -17.77 -1.85
N SER A 375 -20.56 -17.24 -1.24
CA SER A 375 -20.17 -17.58 0.15
C SER A 375 -21.20 -17.12 1.19
N GLY A 376 -22.06 -16.18 0.86
CA GLY A 376 -23.00 -15.54 1.77
C GLY A 376 -22.33 -14.62 2.81
N GLN A 377 -21.02 -14.46 2.79
CA GLN A 377 -20.31 -13.57 3.70
C GLN A 377 -20.62 -12.10 3.36
N LYS A 378 -21.20 -11.37 4.31
CA LYS A 378 -21.46 -9.94 4.19
C LYS A 378 -20.34 -9.17 4.89
N VAL A 379 -19.54 -8.44 4.12
CA VAL A 379 -18.51 -7.55 4.66
C VAL A 379 -19.13 -6.17 4.89
N PRO A 380 -19.25 -5.70 6.15
CA PRO A 380 -19.81 -4.38 6.45
C PRO A 380 -18.99 -3.25 5.78
N GLN A 381 -19.68 -2.20 5.34
CA GLN A 381 -18.99 -1.03 4.81
C GLN A 381 -18.03 -0.44 5.87
N GLY A 382 -16.78 -0.20 5.48
CA GLY A 382 -15.72 0.26 6.37
C GLY A 382 -14.93 -0.87 7.04
N ALA A 383 -15.34 -2.15 6.89
CA ALA A 383 -14.56 -3.29 7.38
C ALA A 383 -13.37 -3.63 6.47
N TYR A 384 -13.50 -3.35 5.18
CA TYR A 384 -12.46 -3.55 4.17
C TYR A 384 -12.18 -2.23 3.45
N PHE A 385 -10.98 -1.67 3.61
CA PHE A 385 -10.61 -0.37 3.06
C PHE A 385 -9.11 -0.25 2.74
N PRO A 386 -8.53 -1.18 1.97
CA PRO A 386 -7.09 -1.17 1.66
C PRO A 386 -6.66 0.10 0.92
N PHE A 387 -7.57 0.71 0.19
CA PHE A 387 -7.38 1.97 -0.54
C PHE A 387 -7.92 3.21 0.19
N GLY A 388 -8.27 3.08 1.47
CA GLY A 388 -8.92 4.14 2.24
C GLY A 388 -10.40 4.30 1.88
N GLY A 389 -10.92 5.53 1.88
CA GLY A 389 -12.34 5.77 1.58
C GLY A 389 -12.70 7.25 1.44
N GLY A 390 -13.95 7.51 0.98
CA GLY A 390 -14.50 8.82 0.81
C GLY A 390 -13.74 9.70 -0.19
N PRO A 391 -13.75 11.03 -0.02
CA PRO A 391 -13.10 11.96 -0.94
C PRO A 391 -11.58 11.78 -1.04
N ARG A 392 -11.00 11.01 -0.14
CA ARG A 392 -9.56 10.72 -0.05
C ARG A 392 -9.21 9.28 -0.46
N ILE A 393 -10.14 8.56 -1.10
CA ILE A 393 -9.87 7.23 -1.64
C ILE A 393 -8.67 7.27 -2.59
N CYS A 394 -7.88 6.22 -2.62
CA CYS A 394 -6.69 6.12 -3.46
C CYS A 394 -7.05 6.41 -4.94
N ILE A 395 -6.36 7.38 -5.53
CA ILE A 395 -6.57 7.73 -6.93
C ILE A 395 -6.02 6.65 -7.87
N GLY A 396 -4.96 5.95 -7.44
CA GLY A 396 -4.31 4.87 -8.19
C GLY A 396 -4.97 3.50 -8.00
N MET A 397 -6.13 3.39 -7.35
CA MET A 397 -6.80 2.11 -7.11
C MET A 397 -7.03 1.32 -8.41
N PRO A 398 -7.60 1.90 -9.50
CA PRO A 398 -7.78 1.16 -10.76
C PRO A 398 -6.45 0.68 -11.37
N PHE A 399 -5.38 1.47 -11.22
CA PHE A 399 -4.05 1.10 -11.69
C PHE A 399 -3.51 -0.10 -10.91
N ALA A 400 -3.56 -0.04 -9.58
CA ALA A 400 -3.08 -1.11 -8.72
C ALA A 400 -3.85 -2.43 -8.92
N GLU A 401 -5.17 -2.38 -9.14
CA GLU A 401 -6.00 -3.55 -9.41
C GLU A 401 -5.62 -4.24 -10.73
N ILE A 402 -5.49 -3.46 -11.81
CA ILE A 402 -5.11 -3.98 -13.13
C ILE A 402 -3.68 -4.49 -13.10
N GLU A 403 -2.73 -3.69 -12.59
CA GLU A 403 -1.33 -4.05 -12.49
C GLU A 403 -1.14 -5.36 -11.73
N THR A 404 -1.66 -5.44 -10.50
CA THR A 404 -1.46 -6.63 -9.67
C THR A 404 -1.99 -7.90 -10.33
N LYS A 405 -3.20 -7.84 -10.92
CA LYS A 405 -3.82 -8.99 -11.59
C LYS A 405 -3.04 -9.42 -12.83
N LEU A 406 -2.63 -8.49 -13.69
CA LEU A 406 -1.87 -8.79 -14.90
C LEU A 406 -0.49 -9.38 -14.57
N LEU A 407 0.21 -8.82 -13.58
CA LEU A 407 1.53 -9.28 -13.18
C LEU A 407 1.47 -10.69 -12.58
N VAL A 408 0.54 -10.94 -11.66
CA VAL A 408 0.36 -12.28 -11.07
C VAL A 408 0.00 -13.30 -12.13
N ALA A 409 -0.97 -12.99 -13.02
CA ALA A 409 -1.36 -13.89 -14.10
C ALA A 409 -0.20 -14.17 -15.06
N SER A 410 0.59 -13.16 -15.44
CA SER A 410 1.75 -13.32 -16.33
C SER A 410 2.85 -14.16 -15.71
N ILE A 411 3.22 -13.89 -14.44
CA ILE A 411 4.30 -14.59 -13.75
C ILE A 411 3.93 -16.07 -13.56
N LEU A 412 2.71 -16.36 -13.09
CA LEU A 412 2.29 -17.71 -12.79
C LEU A 412 2.08 -18.61 -14.02
N GLN A 413 2.03 -18.05 -15.23
CA GLN A 413 2.07 -18.87 -16.45
C GLN A 413 3.45 -19.49 -16.72
N SER A 414 4.52 -18.86 -16.25
CA SER A 414 5.90 -19.27 -16.53
C SER A 414 6.61 -19.84 -15.31
N PHE A 415 6.43 -19.20 -14.16
CA PHE A 415 7.14 -19.55 -12.93
C PHE A 415 6.21 -19.61 -11.73
N THR A 416 6.52 -20.56 -10.85
CA THR A 416 5.92 -20.71 -9.53
C THR A 416 6.94 -20.32 -8.47
N PRO A 417 6.86 -19.11 -7.89
CA PRO A 417 7.75 -18.72 -6.80
C PRO A 417 7.41 -19.49 -5.52
N ARG A 418 8.38 -20.24 -4.95
CA ARG A 418 8.25 -20.96 -3.69
C ARG A 418 9.18 -20.37 -2.65
N LEU A 419 8.65 -20.07 -1.47
CA LEU A 419 9.48 -19.57 -0.38
C LEU A 419 10.64 -20.54 -0.08
N VAL A 420 11.85 -20.01 0.00
CA VAL A 420 13.04 -20.81 0.37
C VAL A 420 12.82 -21.43 1.74
N PRO A 421 12.99 -22.76 1.90
CA PRO A 421 12.80 -23.42 3.19
C PRO A 421 13.63 -22.78 4.31
N GLY A 422 12.98 -22.46 5.44
CA GLY A 422 13.65 -21.84 6.58
C GLY A 422 13.95 -20.34 6.43
N PHE A 423 13.64 -19.70 5.32
CA PHE A 423 13.81 -18.24 5.19
C PHE A 423 12.87 -17.49 6.16
N PRO A 424 13.43 -16.61 7.04
CA PRO A 424 12.64 -15.91 8.05
C PRO A 424 11.84 -14.75 7.43
N VAL A 425 10.54 -14.94 7.27
CA VAL A 425 9.64 -13.88 6.83
C VAL A 425 9.26 -13.00 8.01
N VAL A 426 9.74 -11.76 8.02
CA VAL A 426 9.49 -10.80 9.09
C VAL A 426 8.78 -9.58 8.53
N ILE A 427 7.61 -9.26 9.11
CA ILE A 427 6.86 -8.06 8.73
C ILE A 427 7.56 -6.83 9.29
N GLN A 428 7.75 -5.81 8.46
CA GLN A 428 8.26 -4.51 8.87
C GLN A 428 7.22 -3.42 8.59
N PRO A 429 6.44 -3.01 9.61
CA PRO A 429 5.52 -1.89 9.49
C PRO A 429 6.31 -0.58 9.50
N ARG A 430 6.35 0.06 8.34
CA ARG A 430 6.87 1.41 8.13
C ARG A 430 5.75 2.31 7.60
N VAL A 431 5.99 3.17 6.61
CA VAL A 431 4.90 3.86 5.88
C VAL A 431 4.01 2.81 5.24
N THR A 432 4.63 1.79 4.68
CA THR A 432 3.98 0.61 4.13
C THR A 432 4.34 -0.65 4.92
N LEU A 433 3.53 -1.69 4.78
CA LEU A 433 3.74 -2.99 5.39
C LEU A 433 4.57 -3.86 4.44
N ARG A 434 5.87 -4.00 4.72
CA ARG A 434 6.81 -4.68 3.83
C ARG A 434 7.56 -5.84 4.48
N PRO A 435 8.09 -6.80 3.71
CA PRO A 435 9.04 -7.78 4.24
C PRO A 435 10.35 -7.08 4.64
N LYS A 436 10.86 -7.42 5.84
CA LYS A 436 12.05 -6.76 6.41
C LYS A 436 13.35 -7.14 5.70
N ASN A 437 13.47 -8.41 5.33
CA ASN A 437 14.70 -9.02 4.84
C ASN A 437 14.62 -9.36 3.33
N GLY A 438 13.72 -8.72 2.57
CA GLY A 438 13.35 -9.21 1.26
C GLY A 438 12.38 -10.41 1.35
N MET A 439 12.20 -11.10 0.25
CA MET A 439 11.37 -12.29 0.16
C MET A 439 12.04 -13.29 -0.79
N HIS A 440 12.92 -14.15 -0.24
CA HIS A 440 13.68 -15.11 -1.04
C HIS A 440 12.82 -16.29 -1.46
N MET A 441 12.76 -16.53 -2.76
CA MET A 441 11.95 -17.58 -3.36
C MET A 441 12.74 -18.34 -4.43
N THR A 442 12.57 -19.66 -4.44
CA THR A 442 13.04 -20.52 -5.54
C THR A 442 12.00 -20.47 -6.67
N LEU A 443 12.44 -20.24 -7.89
CA LEU A 443 11.61 -20.26 -9.08
C LEU A 443 11.45 -21.70 -9.60
N GLU A 444 10.25 -22.23 -9.53
CA GLU A 444 9.91 -23.50 -10.21
C GLU A 444 9.29 -23.21 -11.58
N ALA A 445 9.55 -24.05 -12.56
CA ALA A 445 8.80 -23.97 -13.82
C ALA A 445 7.33 -24.30 -13.55
N THR A 446 6.41 -23.47 -14.04
CA THR A 446 4.99 -23.73 -13.85
C THR A 446 4.55 -24.96 -14.63
N PRO A 447 3.86 -25.94 -13.98
CA PRO A 447 3.38 -27.14 -14.66
C PRO A 447 2.29 -26.79 -15.69
N LYS A 448 2.29 -27.47 -16.84
CA LYS A 448 1.24 -27.31 -17.86
C LYS A 448 -0.03 -28.07 -17.50
N LEU A 449 -1.18 -27.66 -18.03
CA LEU A 449 -2.54 -28.17 -17.73
C LEU A 449 -2.70 -29.71 -17.81
N ALA A 450 -1.92 -30.40 -18.63
CA ALA A 450 -1.97 -31.86 -18.75
C ALA A 450 -1.66 -32.61 -17.43
N SER A 451 -1.10 -31.92 -16.43
CA SER A 451 -0.76 -32.44 -15.12
C SER A 451 -1.65 -31.93 -13.98
N VAL A 452 -2.62 -31.06 -14.26
CA VAL A 452 -3.54 -30.49 -13.25
C VAL A 452 -4.88 -31.18 -13.35
N PRO A 453 -5.38 -31.85 -12.30
CA PRO A 453 -6.71 -32.46 -12.32
C PRO A 453 -7.80 -31.41 -12.53
N PRO A 454 -8.88 -31.71 -13.26
CA PRO A 454 -9.97 -30.79 -13.53
C PRO A 454 -10.59 -30.31 -12.21
N TYR A 455 -10.86 -29.02 -12.11
CA TYR A 455 -11.51 -28.38 -10.98
C TYR A 455 -12.91 -28.99 -10.75
N ASN A 456 -13.07 -29.76 -9.68
CA ASN A 456 -14.36 -30.30 -9.27
C ASN A 456 -14.93 -29.41 -8.16
N LYS A 457 -16.05 -28.72 -8.43
CA LYS A 457 -16.73 -27.80 -7.51
C LYS A 457 -17.24 -28.42 -6.19
N THR A 458 -17.08 -29.75 -6.01
CA THR A 458 -17.88 -30.49 -4.99
C THR A 458 -17.09 -31.03 -3.80
N VAL A 459 -15.79 -30.75 -3.62
CA VAL A 459 -15.04 -31.33 -2.48
C VAL A 459 -14.45 -30.21 -1.62
N ILE A 460 -15.21 -29.76 -0.62
CA ILE A 460 -14.64 -29.06 0.54
C ILE A 460 -14.35 -30.10 1.59
N SER A 461 -13.16 -30.70 1.58
CA SER A 461 -12.67 -31.45 2.72
C SER A 461 -12.14 -30.50 3.79
N LYS A 462 -12.53 -30.73 5.04
CA LYS A 462 -11.96 -30.05 6.21
C LYS A 462 -10.53 -30.53 6.45
N GLU A 463 -9.60 -30.10 5.63
CA GLU A 463 -8.19 -30.26 5.99
C GLU A 463 -7.79 -29.09 6.89
N THR A 464 -7.34 -29.42 8.07
CA THR A 464 -6.74 -28.52 9.06
C THR A 464 -5.51 -27.90 8.42
N LEU A 465 -5.64 -26.66 7.95
CA LEU A 465 -4.53 -25.84 7.49
C LEU A 465 -3.54 -25.63 8.65
N PRO A 466 -2.22 -25.64 8.40
CA PRO A 466 -1.26 -25.26 9.42
C PRO A 466 -1.58 -23.85 9.90
N ALA A 467 -1.78 -23.74 11.22
CA ALA A 467 -2.01 -22.45 11.84
C ALA A 467 -0.88 -21.48 11.43
N PHE A 468 -1.23 -20.28 11.01
CA PHE A 468 -0.27 -19.17 10.92
C PHE A 468 0.62 -19.26 12.17
N GLN A 469 1.94 -19.22 11.97
CA GLN A 469 2.87 -19.08 13.09
C GLN A 469 2.29 -18.02 14.01
N LYS A 470 1.99 -18.40 15.25
CA LYS A 470 1.46 -17.50 16.27
C LYS A 470 2.35 -16.27 16.23
N PHE A 471 1.81 -15.18 15.71
CA PHE A 471 2.52 -13.91 15.69
C PHE A 471 2.90 -13.59 17.14
N PRO A 472 4.20 -13.28 17.41
CA PRO A 472 4.66 -12.98 18.76
C PRO A 472 3.94 -11.75 19.34
#